data_c74925f6a678ee22f736ec645a0c9cfb
#
_entry.id   c74925f6a678ee22f736ec645a0c9cfb
#
_cell.length_a   1.000
_cell.length_b   1.000
_cell.length_c   1.000
_cell.angle_alpha   90.00
_cell.angle_beta   90.00
_cell.angle_gamma   90.00
#
_symmetry.space_group_name_H-M   'P 1'
#
loop_
_entity.id
_entity.type
_entity.pdbx_description
1 polymer ?
#
loop_
_entity_poly.entity_id
_entity_poly.type
_entity_poly.pdbx_seq_one_letter_code
_entity_poly.pdbx_strand_id
1 'polypeptide(L)'
;MLYHPGYIPNTELPAVYSGASVFIYTSLRESFGIPILEAMACGTPVITSTTSAMPEIAGPEGILVNPFEPEEIASALLHLEENAEFYQSQTAYGLERVRRFSWENTAREILKIYKEILA
;
A
#
# COMPACT_ATOMS: atom_id res chain seq x y z
N MET A 1 7.84 16.36 -15.33
CA MET A 1 8.50 15.41 -16.26
C MET A 1 8.06 13.99 -15.90
N LEU A 2 7.62 13.19 -16.85
CA LEU A 2 7.31 11.77 -16.66
C LEU A 2 8.53 10.94 -17.03
N TYR A 3 8.96 10.04 -16.14
CA TYR A 3 10.07 9.12 -16.37
C TYR A 3 9.58 7.69 -16.29
N HIS A 4 9.90 6.87 -17.28
CA HIS A 4 9.55 5.46 -17.36
C HIS A 4 10.82 4.61 -17.39
N PRO A 5 11.25 4.04 -16.25
CA PRO A 5 12.53 3.32 -16.14
C PRO A 5 12.51 1.93 -16.78
N GLY A 6 11.34 1.43 -17.17
CA GLY A 6 11.17 0.03 -17.58
C GLY A 6 11.16 -0.93 -16.39
N TYR A 7 11.66 -2.15 -16.61
CA TYR A 7 11.72 -3.17 -15.56
C TYR A 7 12.75 -2.80 -14.47
N ILE A 8 12.31 -2.90 -13.22
CA ILE A 8 13.18 -2.69 -12.05
C ILE A 8 13.32 -4.04 -11.33
N PRO A 9 14.55 -4.56 -11.11
CA PRO A 9 14.77 -5.77 -10.36
C PRO A 9 14.24 -5.67 -8.93
N ASN A 10 13.73 -6.78 -8.38
CA ASN A 10 13.18 -6.81 -7.02
C ASN A 10 14.19 -6.38 -5.97
N THR A 11 15.47 -6.62 -6.19
CA THR A 11 16.56 -6.19 -5.29
C THR A 11 16.73 -4.67 -5.20
N GLU A 12 16.25 -3.92 -6.20
CA GLU A 12 16.32 -2.46 -6.28
C GLU A 12 15.03 -1.77 -5.83
N LEU A 13 13.91 -2.51 -5.78
CA LEU A 13 12.61 -1.95 -5.40
C LEU A 13 12.61 -1.24 -4.04
N PRO A 14 13.26 -1.76 -2.98
CA PRO A 14 13.30 -1.04 -1.70
C PRO A 14 13.92 0.35 -1.81
N ALA A 15 14.95 0.52 -2.62
CA ALA A 15 15.57 1.83 -2.84
C ALA A 15 14.64 2.77 -3.62
N VAL A 16 13.90 2.24 -4.60
CA VAL A 16 12.91 3.02 -5.37
C VAL A 16 11.77 3.48 -4.48
N TYR A 17 11.18 2.58 -3.68
CA TYR A 17 10.14 2.95 -2.73
C TYR A 17 10.62 3.98 -1.71
N SER A 18 11.77 3.74 -1.08
CA SER A 18 12.32 4.64 -0.05
C SER A 18 12.70 6.02 -0.62
N GLY A 19 13.04 6.09 -1.90
CA GLY A 19 13.35 7.35 -2.59
C GLY A 19 12.12 8.12 -3.07
N ALA A 20 10.94 7.49 -3.07
CA ALA A 20 9.71 8.13 -3.49
C ALA A 20 9.07 8.93 -2.34
N SER A 21 8.55 10.11 -2.66
CA SER A 21 7.76 10.90 -1.69
C SER A 21 6.38 10.29 -1.44
N VAL A 22 5.77 9.71 -2.46
CA VAL A 22 4.44 9.06 -2.41
C VAL A 22 4.43 7.90 -3.40
N PHE A 23 3.80 6.81 -3.03
CA PHE A 23 3.49 5.70 -3.92
C PHE A 23 2.01 5.72 -4.30
N ILE A 24 1.71 5.84 -5.59
CA ILE A 24 0.35 5.85 -6.11
C ILE A 24 0.07 4.51 -6.79
N TYR A 25 -0.90 3.77 -6.28
CA TYR A 25 -1.28 2.45 -6.75
C TYR A 25 -2.80 2.36 -6.96
N THR A 26 -3.27 2.97 -8.04
CA THR A 26 -4.70 3.10 -8.37
C THR A 26 -5.17 1.99 -9.31
N SER A 27 -4.83 0.75 -8.99
CA SER A 27 -5.28 -0.43 -9.75
C SER A 27 -6.80 -0.59 -9.67
N LEU A 28 -7.39 -1.09 -10.74
CA LEU A 28 -8.84 -1.35 -10.80
C LEU A 28 -9.18 -2.70 -10.15
N ARG A 29 -8.28 -3.67 -10.24
CA ARG A 29 -8.50 -5.01 -9.70
C ARG A 29 -7.18 -5.66 -9.33
N GLU A 30 -7.10 -6.10 -8.09
CA GLU A 30 -6.00 -6.88 -7.55
C GLU A 30 -6.53 -8.01 -6.67
N SER A 31 -5.84 -9.13 -6.65
CA SER A 31 -6.15 -10.21 -5.70
C SER A 31 -5.67 -9.89 -4.28
N PHE A 32 -4.61 -9.10 -4.15
CA PHE A 32 -4.03 -8.70 -2.86
C PHE A 32 -3.55 -7.24 -2.85
N GLY A 33 -2.59 -6.88 -3.70
CA GLY A 33 -1.97 -5.55 -3.72
C GLY A 33 -0.68 -5.49 -2.89
N ILE A 34 0.20 -6.49 -3.04
CA ILE A 34 1.51 -6.56 -2.36
C ILE A 34 2.32 -5.26 -2.47
N PRO A 35 2.37 -4.55 -3.61
CA PRO A 35 3.11 -3.29 -3.71
C PRO A 35 2.72 -2.23 -2.69
N ILE A 36 1.48 -2.23 -2.21
CA ILE A 36 1.04 -1.34 -1.12
C ILE A 36 1.86 -1.60 0.14
N LEU A 37 1.98 -2.87 0.53
CA LEU A 37 2.75 -3.27 1.71
C LEU A 37 4.25 -3.03 1.54
N GLU A 38 4.77 -3.21 0.34
CA GLU A 38 6.19 -2.94 0.04
C GLU A 38 6.51 -1.45 0.23
N ALA A 39 5.69 -0.56 -0.30
CA ALA A 39 5.85 0.88 -0.11
C ALA A 39 5.72 1.28 1.36
N MET A 40 4.71 0.75 2.07
CA MET A 40 4.51 0.98 3.50
C MET A 40 5.70 0.51 4.33
N ALA A 41 6.28 -0.66 4.00
CA ALA A 41 7.47 -1.19 4.67
C ALA A 41 8.71 -0.31 4.49
N CYS A 42 8.76 0.44 3.41
CA CYS A 42 9.81 1.42 3.11
C CYS A 42 9.52 2.82 3.70
N GLY A 43 8.45 2.99 4.45
CA GLY A 43 8.07 4.27 5.04
C GLY A 43 7.49 5.28 4.06
N THR A 44 7.04 4.83 2.92
CA THR A 44 6.48 5.69 1.86
C THR A 44 4.96 5.74 1.97
N PRO A 45 4.35 6.92 2.10
CA PRO A 45 2.90 7.07 2.06
C PRO A 45 2.29 6.52 0.77
N VAL A 46 1.13 5.89 0.89
CA VAL A 46 0.45 5.22 -0.22
C VAL A 46 -0.91 5.84 -0.49
N ILE A 47 -1.18 6.14 -1.75
CA ILE A 47 -2.51 6.45 -2.27
C ILE A 47 -2.96 5.24 -3.10
N THR A 48 -4.09 4.62 -2.76
CA THR A 48 -4.60 3.46 -3.49
C THR A 48 -6.09 3.53 -3.76
N SER A 49 -6.63 2.53 -4.43
CA SER A 49 -8.02 2.53 -4.88
C SER A 49 -9.01 2.13 -3.80
N THR A 50 -10.24 2.63 -3.93
CA THR A 50 -11.41 2.15 -3.17
C THR A 50 -11.93 0.79 -3.62
N THR A 51 -11.32 0.18 -4.64
CA THR A 51 -11.80 -1.03 -5.32
C THR A 51 -11.03 -2.28 -4.93
N SER A 52 -11.65 -3.46 -5.13
CA SER A 52 -11.04 -4.78 -4.99
C SER A 52 -10.43 -5.01 -3.60
N ALA A 53 -9.22 -5.57 -3.52
CA ALA A 53 -8.54 -5.86 -2.26
C ALA A 53 -7.86 -4.64 -1.59
N MET A 54 -7.70 -3.53 -2.31
CA MET A 54 -6.92 -2.39 -1.82
C MET A 54 -7.41 -1.79 -0.49
N PRO A 55 -8.72 -1.60 -0.25
CA PRO A 55 -9.18 -1.08 1.04
C PRO A 55 -8.82 -1.98 2.22
N GLU A 56 -8.90 -3.31 2.03
CA GLU A 56 -8.53 -4.27 3.06
C GLU A 56 -7.04 -4.21 3.39
N ILE A 57 -6.20 -4.11 2.37
CA ILE A 57 -4.75 -4.08 2.54
C ILE A 57 -4.29 -2.72 3.10
N ALA A 58 -4.77 -1.62 2.54
CA ALA A 58 -4.45 -0.28 3.03
C ALA A 58 -4.94 -0.04 4.47
N GLY A 59 -6.06 -0.64 4.84
CA GLY A 59 -6.63 -0.55 6.18
C GLY A 59 -7.40 0.75 6.44
N PRO A 60 -7.91 0.92 7.68
CA PRO A 60 -8.91 1.96 7.99
C PRO A 60 -8.41 3.40 7.87
N GLU A 61 -7.12 3.64 8.01
CA GLU A 61 -6.52 4.98 7.88
C GLU A 61 -5.77 5.16 6.56
N GLY A 62 -5.89 4.19 5.63
CA GLY A 62 -5.30 4.26 4.30
C GLY A 62 -5.93 5.37 3.45
N ILE A 63 -5.15 5.98 2.58
CA ILE A 63 -5.64 6.99 1.63
C ILE A 63 -6.25 6.28 0.44
N LEU A 64 -7.57 6.28 0.36
CA LEU A 64 -8.35 5.62 -0.68
C LEU A 64 -8.97 6.66 -1.62
N VAL A 65 -8.84 6.42 -2.92
CA VAL A 65 -9.40 7.28 -3.96
C VAL A 65 -10.19 6.44 -4.98
N ASN A 66 -11.16 7.06 -5.63
CA ASN A 66 -11.80 6.45 -6.79
C ASN A 66 -10.80 6.44 -7.96
N PRO A 67 -10.41 5.26 -8.48
CA PRO A 67 -9.40 5.17 -9.55
C PRO A 67 -9.86 5.76 -10.89
N PHE A 68 -11.15 6.05 -11.04
CA PHE A 68 -11.73 6.70 -12.22
C PHE A 68 -11.81 8.23 -12.12
N GLU A 69 -11.44 8.80 -10.96
CA GLU A 69 -11.55 10.22 -10.68
C GLU A 69 -10.14 10.82 -10.46
N PRO A 70 -9.48 11.32 -11.53
CA PRO A 70 -8.13 11.88 -11.41
C PRO A 70 -8.03 13.03 -10.41
N GLU A 71 -9.12 13.77 -10.21
CA GLU A 71 -9.20 14.88 -9.26
C GLU A 71 -9.07 14.40 -7.81
N GLU A 72 -9.59 13.23 -7.46
CA GLU A 72 -9.40 12.64 -6.13
C GLU A 72 -7.93 12.27 -5.90
N ILE A 73 -7.28 11.70 -6.91
CA ILE A 73 -5.86 11.34 -6.86
C ILE A 73 -5.02 12.61 -6.65
N ALA A 74 -5.28 13.65 -7.43
CA ALA A 74 -4.58 14.93 -7.33
C ALA A 74 -4.80 15.59 -5.97
N SER A 75 -6.03 15.59 -5.46
CA SER A 75 -6.36 16.15 -4.15
C SER A 75 -5.66 15.41 -3.01
N ALA A 76 -5.61 14.09 -3.06
CA ALA A 76 -4.89 13.29 -2.07
C ALA A 76 -3.37 13.55 -2.09
N LEU A 77 -2.80 13.69 -3.28
CA LEU A 77 -1.38 14.02 -3.45
C LEU A 77 -1.06 15.41 -2.89
N LEU A 78 -1.86 16.43 -3.24
CA LEU A 78 -1.69 17.78 -2.72
C LEU A 78 -1.82 17.83 -1.20
N HIS A 79 -2.77 17.10 -0.63
CA HIS A 79 -2.93 17.04 0.82
C HIS A 79 -1.70 16.49 1.53
N LEU A 80 -1.06 15.46 0.98
CA LEU A 80 0.21 14.93 1.50
C LEU A 80 1.35 15.94 1.36
N GLU A 81 1.41 16.66 0.24
CA GLU A 81 2.47 17.64 -0.04
C GLU A 81 2.36 18.87 0.86
N GLU A 82 1.14 19.38 1.08
CA GLU A 82 0.89 20.62 1.81
C GLU A 82 0.79 20.45 3.33
N ASN A 83 0.61 19.22 3.81
CA ASN A 83 0.42 18.91 5.23
C ASN A 83 1.47 17.95 5.76
N ALA A 84 2.54 18.50 6.31
CA ALA A 84 3.67 17.71 6.83
C ALA A 84 3.26 16.78 8.00
N GLU A 85 2.32 17.19 8.85
CA GLU A 85 1.83 16.35 9.95
C GLU A 85 1.05 15.16 9.42
N PHE A 86 0.18 15.37 8.44
CA PHE A 86 -0.54 14.28 7.76
C PHE A 86 0.42 13.33 7.03
N TYR A 87 1.42 13.85 6.35
CA TYR A 87 2.46 13.05 5.71
C TYR A 87 3.16 12.13 6.72
N GLN A 88 3.60 12.69 7.84
CA GLN A 88 4.27 11.92 8.90
C GLN A 88 3.34 10.88 9.53
N SER A 89 2.07 11.21 9.74
CA SER A 89 1.08 10.27 10.26
C SER A 89 0.86 9.09 9.32
N GLN A 90 0.81 9.31 8.01
CA GLN A 90 0.67 8.26 7.01
C GLN A 90 1.92 7.39 6.90
N THR A 91 3.11 7.97 7.04
CA THR A 91 4.36 7.21 7.13
C THR A 91 4.35 6.27 8.34
N ALA A 92 4.04 6.78 9.52
CA ALA A 92 3.96 6.00 10.75
C ALA A 92 2.87 4.91 10.69
N TYR A 93 1.71 5.27 10.17
CA TYR A 93 0.60 4.34 9.95
C TYR A 93 1.00 3.17 9.04
N GLY A 94 1.64 3.44 7.90
CA GLY A 94 2.08 2.41 6.97
C GLY A 94 3.07 1.44 7.59
N LEU A 95 4.07 1.94 8.32
CA LEU A 95 5.05 1.12 9.02
C LEU A 95 4.41 0.22 10.08
N GLU A 96 3.39 0.69 10.79
CA GLU A 96 2.65 -0.13 11.76
C GLU A 96 1.71 -1.11 11.06
N ARG A 97 1.04 -0.66 9.98
CA ARG A 97 0.11 -1.50 9.23
C ARG A 97 0.77 -2.74 8.66
N VAL A 98 1.96 -2.60 8.06
CA VAL A 98 2.67 -3.71 7.41
C VAL A 98 3.05 -4.83 8.38
N ARG A 99 3.22 -4.53 9.66
CA ARG A 99 3.54 -5.54 10.69
C ARG A 99 2.46 -6.60 10.88
N ARG A 100 1.24 -6.31 10.47
CA ARG A 100 0.11 -7.27 10.54
C ARG A 100 0.16 -8.34 9.46
N PHE A 101 1.03 -8.16 8.45
CA PHE A 101 1.16 -9.06 7.31
C PHE A 101 2.50 -9.78 7.35
N SER A 102 2.47 -11.10 7.37
CA SER A 102 3.65 -11.94 7.22
C SER A 102 3.24 -13.30 6.66
N TRP A 103 4.14 -13.93 5.96
CA TRP A 103 3.93 -15.28 5.47
C TRP A 103 3.72 -16.28 6.62
N GLU A 104 4.36 -16.05 7.75
CA GLU A 104 4.18 -16.85 8.95
C GLU A 104 2.75 -16.74 9.50
N ASN A 105 2.20 -15.53 9.60
CA ASN A 105 0.82 -15.31 10.02
C ASN A 105 -0.16 -15.95 9.03
N THR A 106 0.07 -15.79 7.73
CA THR A 106 -0.75 -16.41 6.69
C THR A 106 -0.76 -17.93 6.84
N ALA A 107 0.39 -18.56 6.99
CA ALA A 107 0.51 -20.01 7.17
C ALA A 107 -0.19 -20.48 8.44
N ARG A 108 -0.09 -19.72 9.53
CA ARG A 108 -0.74 -20.03 10.81
C ARG A 108 -2.27 -19.99 10.68
N GLU A 109 -2.82 -18.97 10.05
CA GLU A 109 -4.26 -18.85 9.84
C GLU A 109 -4.82 -19.96 8.92
N ILE A 110 -4.11 -20.28 7.85
CA ILE A 110 -4.47 -21.39 6.95
C ILE A 110 -4.46 -22.72 7.72
N LEU A 111 -3.43 -22.96 8.51
CA LEU A 111 -3.34 -24.18 9.31
C LEU A 111 -4.49 -24.30 10.34
N LYS A 112 -4.89 -23.18 10.93
CA LYS A 112 -6.05 -23.12 11.84
C LYS A 112 -7.33 -23.54 11.12
N ILE A 113 -7.59 -23.00 9.93
CA ILE A 113 -8.75 -23.37 9.11
C ILE A 113 -8.74 -24.87 8.77
N TYR A 114 -7.60 -25.41 8.36
CA TYR A 114 -7.49 -26.86 8.08
C TYR A 114 -7.81 -27.70 9.31
N LYS A 115 -7.34 -27.32 10.49
CA LYS A 115 -7.65 -28.06 11.73
C LYS A 115 -9.14 -28.00 12.08
N GLU A 116 -9.80 -26.86 11.86
CA GLU A 116 -11.24 -26.70 12.09
C GLU A 116 -12.06 -27.56 11.12
N ILE A 117 -11.67 -27.66 9.87
CA ILE A 117 -12.37 -28.47 8.85
C ILE A 117 -12.17 -29.97 9.09
N LEU A 118 -11.00 -30.37 9.56
CA LEU A 118 -10.63 -31.78 9.74
C LEU A 118 -10.97 -32.34 11.14
N ALA A 119 -11.45 -31.50 12.02
CA ALA A 119 -11.83 -31.90 13.38
C ALA A 119 -13.10 -32.72 13.42
#